data_e1f3344e52bcfff6e2c9815346fae9b7
#
_entry.id   e1f3344e52bcfff6e2c9815346fae9b7
#
_cell.length_a   1.000
_cell.length_b   1.000
_cell.length_c   1.000
_cell.angle_alpha   90.00
_cell.angle_beta   90.00
_cell.angle_gamma   90.00
#
_symmetry.space_group_name_H-M   'P 1'
#
loop_
_entity.id
_entity.type
_entity.pdbx_description
1 polymer ?
#
loop_
_entity_poly.entity_id
_entity_poly.type
_entity_poly.pdbx_seq_one_letter_code
_entity_poly.pdbx_strand_id
1 'polypeptide(L)'
;MTNEQGIKKKDILYYAQILPKVGIYNVCEMIVCTLYEDYFACMDKREKKRYLFNYSDIDKILFANRLEALTLVTDAEKDKPRVSNERFYEED
;
A
#
# COMPACT_ATOMS: atom_id res chain seq x y z
N MET A 1 6.75 8.80 -23.03
CA MET A 1 5.95 7.65 -22.84
C MET A 1 4.86 7.86 -21.78
N THR A 2 3.69 7.46 -22.09
CA THR A 2 2.60 7.62 -21.14
C THR A 2 2.52 6.40 -20.23
N ASN A 3 2.04 6.61 -19.04
CA ASN A 3 1.77 5.50 -18.17
C ASN A 3 0.50 4.82 -18.66
N GLU A 4 0.55 3.52 -18.76
CA GLU A 4 -0.57 2.75 -19.32
C GLU A 4 -1.72 2.63 -18.34
N GLN A 5 -1.50 3.02 -17.12
CA GLN A 5 -2.53 2.94 -16.09
C GLN A 5 -3.41 4.18 -16.06
N GLY A 6 -3.04 5.21 -16.80
CA GLY A 6 -3.86 6.40 -16.91
C GLY A 6 -3.86 7.30 -15.70
N ILE A 7 -2.91 7.15 -14.79
CA ILE A 7 -2.87 8.03 -13.63
C ILE A 7 -2.29 9.39 -13.98
N LYS A 8 -2.67 10.40 -13.23
CA LYS A 8 -2.27 11.77 -13.45
C LYS A 8 -1.85 12.42 -12.15
N LYS A 9 -1.14 13.55 -12.26
CA LYS A 9 -0.81 14.32 -11.07
C LYS A 9 -2.09 14.68 -10.33
N LYS A 10 -2.01 14.62 -9.02
CA LYS A 10 -3.10 14.92 -8.08
C LYS A 10 -4.15 13.84 -7.99
N ASP A 11 -4.00 12.74 -8.73
CA ASP A 11 -4.89 11.60 -8.54
C ASP A 11 -4.66 11.01 -7.15
N ILE A 12 -5.73 10.44 -6.61
CA ILE A 12 -5.67 9.78 -5.30
C ILE A 12 -5.59 8.29 -5.53
N LEU A 13 -4.61 7.67 -4.90
CA LEU A 13 -4.45 6.22 -4.90
C LEU A 13 -4.41 5.73 -3.46
N TYR A 14 -4.80 4.48 -3.27
CA TYR A 14 -4.82 3.88 -1.94
C TYR A 14 -3.78 2.77 -1.87
N TYR A 15 -2.84 2.95 -0.98
CA TYR A 15 -1.70 2.05 -0.82
C TYR A 15 -2.01 1.04 0.27
N ALA A 16 -2.02 -0.23 -0.11
CA ALA A 16 -2.20 -1.32 0.84
C ALA A 16 -0.83 -1.62 1.46
N GLN A 17 -0.57 -1.00 2.60
CA GLN A 17 0.72 -1.14 3.27
C GLN A 17 0.70 -2.37 4.14
N ILE A 18 1.38 -3.42 3.70
CA ILE A 18 1.40 -4.70 4.37
C ILE A 18 2.84 -5.01 4.72
N LEU A 19 3.18 -4.87 5.99
CA LEU A 19 4.51 -5.10 6.50
C LEU A 19 4.41 -6.07 7.67
N PRO A 20 4.34 -7.38 7.37
CA PRO A 20 4.07 -8.38 8.42
C PRO A 20 5.13 -8.41 9.51
N LYS A 21 6.38 -8.15 9.15
CA LYS A 21 7.46 -8.24 10.12
C LYS A 21 7.35 -7.22 11.24
N VAL A 22 6.71 -6.10 10.96
CA VAL A 22 6.51 -5.07 11.98
C VAL A 22 5.04 -4.91 12.34
N GLY A 23 4.19 -5.81 11.84
CA GLY A 23 2.79 -5.83 12.21
C GLY A 23 1.98 -4.67 11.64
N ILE A 24 2.37 -4.12 10.51
CA ILE A 24 1.66 -2.99 9.92
C ILE A 24 0.75 -3.48 8.81
N TYR A 25 -0.55 -3.18 8.94
CA TYR A 25 -1.57 -3.54 7.98
C TYR A 25 -2.51 -2.35 7.82
N ASN A 26 -2.16 -1.44 6.92
CA ASN A 26 -2.89 -0.17 6.78
C ASN A 26 -3.22 0.13 5.33
N VAL A 27 -4.24 0.95 5.15
CA VAL A 27 -4.52 1.58 3.87
C VAL A 27 -4.11 3.04 4.00
N CYS A 28 -3.21 3.48 3.13
CA CYS A 28 -2.72 4.86 3.14
C CYS A 28 -3.25 5.59 1.92
N GLU A 29 -3.80 6.76 2.14
CA GLU A 29 -4.29 7.57 1.04
C GLU A 29 -3.12 8.39 0.49
N MET A 30 -2.84 8.20 -0.80
CA MET A 30 -1.70 8.84 -1.46
C MET A 30 -2.19 9.79 -2.54
N ILE A 31 -1.46 10.88 -2.70
CA ILE A 31 -1.73 11.78 -3.81
C ILE A 31 -0.54 11.74 -4.76
N VAL A 32 -0.82 11.58 -6.05
CA VAL A 32 0.21 11.50 -7.05
C VAL A 32 0.84 12.88 -7.24
N CYS A 33 2.15 12.96 -7.04
CA CYS A 33 2.87 14.23 -7.11
C CYS A 33 3.59 14.42 -8.42
N THR A 34 4.34 13.42 -8.87
CA THR A 34 5.17 13.54 -10.06
C THR A 34 5.15 12.22 -10.80
N LEU A 35 5.05 12.31 -12.12
CA LEU A 35 5.07 11.14 -12.99
C LEU A 35 6.38 11.12 -13.76
N TYR A 36 7.12 10.04 -13.62
CA TYR A 36 8.35 9.81 -14.37
C TYR A 36 8.10 8.70 -15.39
N GLU A 37 9.09 8.42 -16.19
CA GLU A 37 8.90 7.44 -17.26
C GLU A 37 8.68 6.03 -16.72
N ASP A 38 9.48 5.63 -15.73
CA ASP A 38 9.46 4.26 -15.22
C ASP A 38 8.78 4.13 -13.87
N TYR A 39 8.54 5.23 -13.20
CA TYR A 39 7.97 5.21 -11.86
C TYR A 39 7.29 6.54 -11.59
N PHE A 40 6.67 6.65 -10.42
CA PHE A 40 6.02 7.89 -10.04
C PHE A 40 6.16 8.10 -8.54
N ALA A 41 5.98 9.35 -8.14
CA ALA A 41 6.09 9.74 -6.74
C ALA A 41 4.73 10.11 -6.19
N CYS A 42 4.46 9.67 -4.99
CA CYS A 42 3.24 10.01 -4.28
C CYS A 42 3.59 10.56 -2.92
N MET A 43 2.63 11.24 -2.32
CA MET A 43 2.78 11.73 -0.95
C MET A 43 1.61 11.23 -0.13
N ASP A 44 1.93 10.69 1.04
CA ASP A 44 0.92 10.29 2.01
C ASP A 44 0.21 11.56 2.49
N LYS A 45 -1.10 11.62 2.32
CA LYS A 45 -1.86 12.80 2.71
C LYS A 45 -1.83 13.04 4.21
N ARG A 46 -1.70 12.00 4.97
CA ARG A 46 -1.77 12.09 6.42
C ARG A 46 -0.42 12.46 7.03
N GLU A 47 0.64 11.77 6.63
CA GLU A 47 1.95 11.99 7.21
C GLU A 47 2.86 12.86 6.37
N LYS A 48 2.45 13.17 5.15
CA LYS A 48 3.21 14.00 4.24
C LYS A 48 4.54 13.41 3.84
N LYS A 49 4.66 12.09 3.89
CA LYS A 49 5.86 11.41 3.47
C LYS A 49 5.80 11.07 1.99
N ARG A 50 6.94 11.12 1.35
CA ARG A 50 7.05 10.79 -0.06
C ARG A 50 7.35 9.32 -0.25
N TYR A 51 6.70 8.74 -1.25
CA TYR A 51 6.90 7.35 -1.63
C TYR A 51 7.10 7.27 -3.13
N LEU A 52 7.96 6.36 -3.54
CA LEU A 52 8.18 6.07 -4.97
C LEU A 52 7.58 4.71 -5.27
N PHE A 53 6.81 4.66 -6.35
CA PHE A 53 6.16 3.42 -6.78
C PHE A 53 6.45 3.16 -8.23
N ASN A 54 6.49 1.89 -8.60
CA ASN A 54 6.54 1.51 -9.99
C ASN A 54 5.12 1.46 -10.55
N TYR A 55 4.99 1.67 -11.86
CA TYR A 55 3.67 1.56 -12.47
C TYR A 55 3.11 0.16 -12.33
N SER A 56 3.97 -0.84 -12.24
CA SER A 56 3.52 -2.21 -12.05
C SER A 56 2.91 -2.46 -10.68
N ASP A 57 3.08 -1.54 -9.74
CA ASP A 57 2.48 -1.68 -8.41
C ASP A 57 0.98 -1.35 -8.44
N ILE A 58 0.51 -0.69 -9.49
CA ILE A 58 -0.90 -0.36 -9.60
C ILE A 58 -1.69 -1.64 -9.80
N ASP A 59 -2.77 -1.78 -9.03
CA ASP A 59 -3.61 -2.97 -8.98
C ASP A 59 -2.94 -4.15 -8.27
N LYS A 60 -1.76 -3.94 -7.71
CA LYS A 60 -1.12 -4.94 -6.85
C LYS A 60 -1.08 -4.47 -5.41
N ILE A 61 -0.57 -3.27 -5.19
CA ILE A 61 -0.53 -2.68 -3.84
C ILE A 61 -1.10 -1.27 -3.83
N LEU A 62 -1.32 -0.68 -5.01
CA LEU A 62 -1.93 0.63 -5.15
C LEU A 62 -3.23 0.48 -5.92
N PHE A 63 -4.28 1.12 -5.43
CA PHE A 63 -5.60 0.98 -6.02
C PHE A 63 -6.27 2.34 -6.13
N ALA A 64 -7.07 2.51 -7.19
CA ALA A 64 -7.87 3.72 -7.33
C ALA A 64 -9.08 3.68 -6.38
N ASN A 65 -9.43 2.50 -5.91
CA ASN A 65 -10.60 2.29 -5.06
C ASN A 65 -10.14 1.87 -3.67
N ARG A 66 -10.59 2.62 -2.66
CA ARG A 66 -10.19 2.35 -1.29
C ARG A 66 -10.61 0.96 -0.83
N LEU A 67 -11.77 0.51 -1.27
CA LEU A 67 -12.28 -0.78 -0.85
C LEU A 67 -11.39 -1.91 -1.32
N GLU A 68 -10.82 -1.80 -2.51
CA GLU A 68 -9.92 -2.82 -3.02
C GLU A 68 -8.66 -2.91 -2.17
N ALA A 69 -8.11 -1.76 -1.81
CA ALA A 69 -6.92 -1.75 -0.95
C ALA A 69 -7.25 -2.32 0.42
N LEU A 70 -8.40 -1.97 0.95
CA LEU A 70 -8.82 -2.44 2.27
C LEU A 70 -9.03 -3.95 2.26
N THR A 71 -9.61 -4.48 1.18
CA THR A 71 -9.81 -5.92 1.06
C THR A 71 -8.47 -6.66 1.07
N LEU A 72 -7.50 -6.15 0.33
CA LEU A 72 -6.19 -6.76 0.29
C LEU A 72 -5.54 -6.76 1.67
N VAL A 73 -5.61 -5.63 2.37
CA VAL A 73 -5.04 -5.52 3.71
C VAL A 73 -5.73 -6.47 4.68
N THR A 74 -7.06 -6.53 4.62
CA THR A 74 -7.83 -7.39 5.50
C THR A 74 -7.48 -8.86 5.27
N ASP A 75 -7.36 -9.27 4.01
CA ASP A 75 -7.00 -10.65 3.69
C ASP A 75 -5.60 -10.98 4.17
N ALA A 76 -4.67 -10.05 4.01
CA ALA A 76 -3.30 -10.28 4.47
C ALA A 76 -3.25 -10.39 5.97
N GLU A 77 -4.07 -9.61 6.66
CA GLU A 77 -4.09 -9.63 8.12
C GLU A 77 -4.64 -10.94 8.65
N LYS A 78 -5.57 -11.54 7.93
CA LYS A 78 -6.10 -12.84 8.32
C LYS A 78 -5.05 -13.93 8.24
N ASP A 79 -4.11 -13.78 7.32
CA ASP A 79 -3.07 -14.78 7.10
C ASP A 79 -1.81 -14.51 7.88
N LYS A 80 -1.79 -13.47 8.70
CA LYS A 80 -0.56 -13.15 9.41
C LYS A 80 -0.20 -14.28 10.38
N PRO A 81 1.10 -14.52 10.59
CA PRO A 81 1.54 -15.60 11.47
C PRO A 81 1.09 -15.36 12.90
N ARG A 82 0.69 -16.43 13.57
CA ARG A 82 0.28 -16.31 14.96
C ARG A 82 1.41 -16.49 15.88
N VAL A 83 2.29 -16.89 15.66
CA VAL A 83 3.43 -16.95 16.55
C VAL A 83 3.07 -17.26 17.97
N SER A 84 3.08 -17.02 17.75
CA SER A 84 3.02 -16.97 18.30
C SER A 84 2.65 -16.53 19.18
N ASN A 85 1.97 -16.46 19.61
CA ASN A 85 1.45 -15.94 20.07
C ASN A 85 1.03 -16.44 20.75
N GLU A 86 1.00 -17.12 20.90
CA GLU A 86 0.73 -17.52 21.15
C GLU A 86 1.39 -18.20 21.62
N ARG A 87 1.99 -18.62 21.70
CA ARG A 87 2.69 -19.03 21.80
C ARG A 87 3.60 -18.68 22.37
N PHE A 88 3.54 -18.38 22.63
CA PHE A 88 4.19 -17.78 22.82
C PHE A 88 4.41 -17.72 23.65
N TYR A 89 3.89 -17.84 24.08
CA TYR A 89 3.76 -17.61 24.62
C TYR A 89 3.89 -18.38 25.25
N GLU A 90 3.61 -18.72 25.41
CA GLU A 90 3.55 -19.20 25.68
C GLU A 90 4.02 -19.80 25.97
N GLU A 91 4.03 -20.11 26.17
CA GLU A 91 4.43 -20.32 26.22
C GLU A 91 4.83 -20.54 26.28
N ASP A 92 4.76 -20.79 26.83
CA ASP A 92 4.99 -20.57 26.64
C ASP A 92 5.12 -20.61 26.63
#